data_8f7b12c8b364e5dcf6f3e14af5c63d1f
#
_entry.id   8f7b12c8b364e5dcf6f3e14af5c63d1f
#
_cell.length_a   1.000
_cell.length_b   1.000
_cell.length_c   1.000
_cell.angle_alpha   90.00
_cell.angle_beta   90.00
_cell.angle_gamma   90.00
#
_symmetry.space_group_name_H-M   'P 1'
#
loop_
_entity.id
_entity.type
_entity.pdbx_description
1 polymer ?
#
loop_
_entity_poly.entity_id
_entity_poly.type
_entity_poly.pdbx_seq_one_letter_code
_entity_poly.pdbx_strand_id
1 'polypeptide(L)'
;MEQARHAASTKRHSRHELQNRRKRKPVFLRMMGVLLVAGAALACLGFWRFQTPGIVLGPFEDEPSTAESVSPPEPEPQPVTTTLRFSATGDNLIHAPIYKQAARRAAEGQRYNFDYCYEHLLDFYAAQDVNWINQETLCSKELEPSTYPCFSTPGECAEALYRAGIQVFSLSNNHTYDKGAKGIAATLRFWDEMPEDVVTTGLWYGESDYGTIPLQTVNGVTIAYLSYTDHTNGIPQSSAMTANVIYTSQRDVMEQQVRRARELADFVVVGVHWGVEDSHKITQTQRDLAQQLSDWGADVILGTHPHVVQDAEWKTSVDGRQTFVAYSLGNFLSTQRKPDQLIGAILTLELNKTTDPDGSVHCAVASPQLHPTVTHYDAGKSNVRTYLFQDYTSELAQAHGVRAAYPSFGIKYIQNVLQTNINSAFLALA
;
A
#
# COMPACT_ATOMS: atom_id res chain seq x y z
N MET A 1 -12.89 -39.68 0.52
CA MET A 1 -12.73 -38.22 0.76
C MET A 1 -11.33 -37.85 1.29
N GLU A 2 -10.64 -38.71 1.98
CA GLU A 2 -9.29 -38.49 2.53
C GLU A 2 -8.17 -38.45 1.45
N GLN A 3 -8.28 -39.26 0.41
CA GLN A 3 -7.28 -39.27 -0.68
C GLN A 3 -7.28 -37.99 -1.55
N ALA A 4 -8.40 -37.30 -1.67
CA ALA A 4 -8.48 -36.05 -2.42
C ALA A 4 -7.87 -34.86 -1.65
N ARG A 5 -7.93 -34.89 -0.31
CA ARG A 5 -7.31 -33.87 0.56
C ARG A 5 -5.78 -34.00 0.60
N HIS A 6 -5.27 -35.23 0.55
CA HIS A 6 -3.81 -35.45 0.50
C HIS A 6 -3.20 -35.03 -0.84
N ALA A 7 -3.91 -35.20 -1.96
CA ALA A 7 -3.43 -34.81 -3.29
C ALA A 7 -3.38 -33.27 -3.46
N ALA A 8 -4.31 -32.52 -2.86
CA ALA A 8 -4.31 -31.06 -2.91
C ALA A 8 -3.20 -30.46 -2.03
N SER A 9 -2.96 -31.02 -0.84
CA SER A 9 -1.89 -30.62 0.07
C SER A 9 -0.50 -30.85 -0.54
N THR A 10 -0.29 -32.03 -1.16
CA THR A 10 1.01 -32.38 -1.78
C THR A 10 1.34 -31.53 -3.02
N LYS A 11 0.33 -31.14 -3.81
CA LYS A 11 0.55 -30.26 -4.97
C LYS A 11 0.91 -28.83 -4.56
N ARG A 12 0.44 -28.35 -3.42
CA ARG A 12 0.72 -26.99 -2.94
C ARG A 12 2.11 -26.86 -2.30
N HIS A 13 2.56 -27.86 -1.54
CA HIS A 13 3.96 -27.92 -1.06
C HIS A 13 4.97 -27.97 -2.22
N SER A 14 4.65 -28.66 -3.32
CA SER A 14 5.52 -28.70 -4.49
C SER A 14 5.56 -27.38 -5.27
N ARG A 15 4.49 -26.55 -5.25
CA ARG A 15 4.48 -25.22 -5.89
C ARG A 15 5.33 -24.21 -5.11
N HIS A 16 5.27 -24.19 -3.79
CA HIS A 16 6.13 -23.33 -2.94
C HIS A 16 7.63 -23.69 -3.08
N GLU A 17 7.95 -24.97 -3.12
CA GLU A 17 9.35 -25.40 -3.36
C GLU A 17 9.83 -25.08 -4.80
N LEU A 18 8.96 -25.14 -5.81
CA LEU A 18 9.28 -24.78 -7.19
C LEU A 18 9.47 -23.27 -7.37
N GLN A 19 8.71 -22.41 -6.65
CA GLN A 19 8.91 -20.97 -6.64
C GLN A 19 10.24 -20.58 -6.03
N ASN A 20 10.64 -21.20 -4.91
CA ASN A 20 11.94 -20.97 -4.28
C ASN A 20 13.12 -21.51 -5.11
N ARG A 21 12.93 -22.53 -5.95
CA ARG A 21 14.00 -23.02 -6.84
C ARG A 21 14.16 -22.19 -8.13
N ARG A 22 13.12 -21.51 -8.62
CA ARG A 22 13.23 -20.64 -9.80
C ARG A 22 13.90 -19.29 -9.51
N LYS A 23 13.96 -18.84 -8.26
CA LYS A 23 14.66 -17.60 -7.84
C LYS A 23 16.17 -17.71 -7.79
N ARG A 24 16.77 -18.88 -8.16
CA ARG A 24 18.23 -19.05 -8.23
C ARG A 24 18.70 -19.36 -9.66
N LYS A 25 18.57 -18.38 -10.57
CA LYS A 25 19.37 -18.36 -11.80
C LYS A 25 20.28 -17.14 -11.80
N PRO A 26 21.57 -17.29 -12.14
CA PRO A 26 22.59 -16.33 -11.78
C PRO A 26 22.59 -15.10 -12.69
N VAL A 27 22.83 -13.97 -12.07
CA VAL A 27 23.12 -12.64 -12.67
C VAL A 27 24.45 -12.61 -13.43
N PHE A 28 24.93 -13.72 -14.01
CA PHE A 28 26.29 -13.80 -14.58
C PHE A 28 26.36 -13.49 -16.09
N LEU A 29 25.24 -13.17 -16.75
CA LEU A 29 25.25 -12.96 -18.20
C LEU A 29 24.95 -11.51 -18.65
N ARG A 30 24.85 -10.54 -17.74
CA ARG A 30 24.65 -9.12 -18.10
C ARG A 30 25.86 -8.21 -17.87
N MET A 31 26.93 -8.70 -17.27
CA MET A 31 28.15 -7.91 -17.06
C MET A 31 29.17 -7.94 -18.22
N MET A 32 28.94 -8.73 -19.26
CA MET A 32 29.87 -8.74 -20.42
C MET A 32 29.52 -7.74 -21.53
N GLY A 33 28.38 -7.05 -21.45
CA GLY A 33 27.94 -6.07 -22.47
C GLY A 33 28.44 -4.63 -22.25
N VAL A 34 28.93 -4.28 -21.06
CA VAL A 34 29.28 -2.88 -20.70
C VAL A 34 30.80 -2.60 -20.84
N LEU A 35 31.64 -3.61 -20.97
CA LEU A 35 33.11 -3.43 -21.05
C LEU A 35 33.63 -3.24 -22.51
N LEU A 36 32.79 -3.28 -23.54
CA LEU A 36 33.20 -3.11 -24.95
C LEU A 36 32.96 -1.71 -25.53
N VAL A 37 32.33 -0.79 -24.80
CA VAL A 37 32.06 0.59 -25.28
C VAL A 37 33.06 1.62 -24.72
N ALA A 38 33.85 1.27 -23.68
CA ALA A 38 34.83 2.20 -23.09
C ALA A 38 36.19 2.17 -23.78
N GLY A 39 36.42 1.28 -24.76
CA GLY A 39 37.71 1.12 -25.45
C GLY A 39 37.93 1.95 -26.72
N ALA A 40 36.93 2.61 -27.24
CA ALA A 40 36.98 3.27 -28.56
C ALA A 40 37.12 4.81 -28.55
N ALA A 41 37.23 5.46 -27.38
CA ALA A 41 37.28 6.92 -27.27
C ALA A 41 38.69 7.52 -26.98
N LEU A 42 39.77 6.74 -27.00
CA LEU A 42 41.14 7.19 -26.63
C LEU A 42 42.14 7.20 -27.79
N ALA A 43 41.73 7.12 -29.05
CA ALA A 43 42.64 7.01 -30.21
C ALA A 43 42.66 8.20 -31.17
N CYS A 44 42.11 9.38 -30.87
CA CYS A 44 42.06 10.51 -31.79
C CYS A 44 42.50 11.85 -31.16
N LEU A 45 43.60 11.95 -30.46
CA LEU A 45 44.25 13.26 -30.19
C LEU A 45 45.79 13.09 -30.16
N GLY A 46 46.38 12.96 -31.30
CA GLY A 46 47.79 13.06 -31.50
C GLY A 46 48.09 13.68 -32.86
N PHE A 47 48.71 14.78 -32.86
CA PHE A 47 49.40 15.52 -33.92
C PHE A 47 48.95 16.96 -34.11
N TRP A 48 49.60 17.86 -33.37
CA TRP A 48 49.97 19.14 -33.94
C TRP A 48 51.30 19.59 -33.31
N ARG A 49 52.38 19.59 -34.15
CA ARG A 49 53.70 20.17 -33.89
C ARG A 49 53.65 21.66 -34.17
N PHE A 50 54.07 22.49 -33.22
CA PHE A 50 54.60 23.82 -33.53
C PHE A 50 56.05 23.91 -33.11
N GLN A 51 56.92 24.21 -34.07
CA GLN A 51 58.33 24.62 -33.87
C GLN A 51 58.40 26.10 -33.50
N THR A 52 59.11 26.44 -32.48
CA THR A 52 59.68 27.80 -32.28
C THR A 52 61.14 27.70 -31.82
N PRO A 53 62.01 28.65 -32.15
CA PRO A 53 63.45 28.51 -32.13
C PRO A 53 64.08 28.81 -30.77
N GLY A 54 65.29 28.29 -30.59
CA GLY A 54 66.00 28.20 -29.37
C GLY A 54 66.53 29.51 -28.74
N ILE A 55 66.60 29.46 -27.41
CA ILE A 55 67.49 30.32 -26.61
C ILE A 55 68.33 29.37 -25.75
N VAL A 56 69.66 29.47 -25.92
CA VAL A 56 70.67 28.78 -25.13
C VAL A 56 70.94 29.58 -23.87
N LEU A 57 70.69 29.01 -22.68
CA LEU A 57 71.21 29.50 -21.41
C LEU A 57 71.79 28.33 -20.65
N GLY A 58 72.90 28.58 -20.01
CA GLY A 58 73.80 27.61 -19.40
C GLY A 58 73.28 26.87 -18.17
N PRO A 59 74.13 25.98 -17.58
CA PRO A 59 73.63 24.96 -16.62
C PRO A 59 73.30 25.56 -15.27
N PHE A 60 72.07 25.38 -14.87
CA PHE A 60 71.68 25.45 -13.45
C PHE A 60 71.63 24.06 -12.90
N GLU A 61 72.35 23.86 -11.75
CA GLU A 61 72.33 22.65 -11.00
C GLU A 61 70.90 22.44 -10.40
N ASP A 62 70.22 21.37 -10.81
CA ASP A 62 68.96 20.97 -10.27
C ASP A 62 69.18 20.23 -8.92
N GLU A 63 68.78 20.84 -7.82
CA GLU A 63 68.46 20.10 -6.59
C GLU A 63 67.19 19.29 -6.85
N PRO A 64 67.11 17.98 -6.48
CA PRO A 64 65.91 17.20 -6.63
C PRO A 64 64.88 17.63 -5.60
N SER A 65 63.92 18.48 -6.02
CA SER A 65 62.70 18.72 -5.24
C SER A 65 61.83 17.47 -5.27
N THR A 66 61.95 16.65 -4.23
CA THR A 66 60.98 15.58 -3.92
C THR A 66 59.67 16.21 -3.40
N ALA A 67 58.87 16.79 -4.32
CA ALA A 67 57.50 17.07 -4.01
C ALA A 67 56.71 15.75 -4.09
N GLU A 68 56.54 15.08 -2.94
CA GLU A 68 55.54 14.02 -2.82
C GLU A 68 54.16 14.62 -3.23
N SER A 69 53.64 14.15 -4.35
CA SER A 69 52.26 14.44 -4.71
C SER A 69 51.32 13.74 -3.71
N VAL A 70 50.94 14.45 -2.67
CA VAL A 70 49.90 13.98 -1.76
C VAL A 70 48.59 13.97 -2.60
N SER A 71 48.18 12.78 -3.02
CA SER A 71 46.85 12.58 -3.60
C SER A 71 45.79 13.12 -2.60
N PRO A 72 44.77 13.84 -3.07
CA PRO A 72 43.68 14.24 -2.18
C PRO A 72 43.14 13.01 -1.45
N PRO A 73 42.82 13.09 -0.17
CA PRO A 73 42.23 11.98 0.54
C PRO A 73 40.98 11.50 -0.22
N GLU A 74 40.86 10.20 -0.39
CA GLU A 74 39.69 9.56 -0.96
C GLU A 74 38.45 10.01 -0.14
N PRO A 75 37.35 10.46 -0.78
CA PRO A 75 36.19 10.92 -0.04
C PRO A 75 35.67 9.78 0.85
N GLU A 76 35.44 10.09 2.11
CA GLU A 76 34.89 9.12 3.05
C GLU A 76 33.54 8.59 2.52
N PRO A 77 33.31 7.25 2.60
CA PRO A 77 32.03 6.68 2.19
C PRO A 77 30.88 7.38 2.92
N GLN A 78 29.84 7.75 2.18
CA GLN A 78 28.66 8.42 2.74
C GLN A 78 27.51 7.43 2.92
N PRO A 79 26.62 7.64 3.89
CA PRO A 79 25.37 6.86 4.02
C PRO A 79 24.57 6.89 2.71
N VAL A 80 23.97 5.77 2.35
CA VAL A 80 23.09 5.64 1.18
C VAL A 80 21.68 5.41 1.64
N THR A 81 20.75 6.34 1.28
CA THR A 81 19.33 6.23 1.59
C THR A 81 18.52 5.83 0.37
N THR A 82 17.74 4.76 0.51
CA THR A 82 16.68 4.38 -0.44
C THR A 82 15.34 4.84 0.13
N THR A 83 14.60 5.64 -0.63
CA THR A 83 13.26 6.13 -0.27
C THR A 83 12.22 5.43 -1.11
N LEU A 84 11.19 4.85 -0.49
CA LEU A 84 9.96 4.40 -1.14
C LEU A 84 8.82 5.36 -0.81
N ARG A 85 8.10 5.78 -1.84
CA ARG A 85 6.83 6.51 -1.70
C ARG A 85 5.71 5.48 -1.54
N PHE A 86 5.10 5.48 -0.38
CA PHE A 86 4.03 4.56 -0.01
C PHE A 86 2.71 5.31 0.08
N SER A 87 1.62 4.72 -0.43
CA SER A 87 0.27 5.22 -0.17
C SER A 87 -0.63 4.17 0.43
N ALA A 88 -1.63 4.63 1.21
CA ALA A 88 -2.68 3.79 1.77
C ALA A 88 -4.05 4.45 1.60
N THR A 89 -5.02 3.65 1.19
CA THR A 89 -6.38 4.08 0.84
C THR A 89 -7.41 3.36 1.71
N GLY A 90 -8.48 4.06 2.10
CA GLY A 90 -9.52 3.55 3.01
C GLY A 90 -10.45 2.50 2.42
N ASP A 91 -11.71 2.52 2.85
CA ASP A 91 -12.68 1.46 2.61
C ASP A 91 -13.21 1.46 1.16
N ASN A 92 -12.87 0.43 0.38
CA ASN A 92 -13.47 0.17 -0.92
C ASN A 92 -14.72 -0.69 -0.75
N LEU A 93 -15.88 -0.04 -0.57
CA LEU A 93 -17.16 -0.65 -0.20
C LEU A 93 -18.13 -0.64 -1.38
N ILE A 94 -18.18 -1.75 -2.13
CA ILE A 94 -18.88 -1.82 -3.42
C ILE A 94 -20.39 -2.09 -3.28
N HIS A 95 -21.16 -1.02 -3.23
CA HIS A 95 -22.62 -1.07 -3.22
C HIS A 95 -23.22 -1.34 -4.60
N ALA A 96 -24.53 -1.70 -4.62
CA ALA A 96 -25.25 -2.01 -5.86
C ALA A 96 -25.19 -0.92 -6.95
N PRO A 97 -25.28 0.39 -6.67
CA PRO A 97 -25.13 1.41 -7.71
C PRO A 97 -23.80 1.32 -8.45
N ILE A 98 -22.70 0.97 -7.74
CA ILE A 98 -21.33 0.90 -8.28
C ILE A 98 -21.20 -0.28 -9.24
N TYR A 99 -21.51 -1.53 -8.81
CA TYR A 99 -21.35 -2.67 -9.73
C TYR A 99 -22.39 -2.67 -10.87
N LYS A 100 -23.59 -2.12 -10.65
CA LYS A 100 -24.57 -1.92 -11.74
C LYS A 100 -24.08 -0.90 -12.77
N GLN A 101 -23.41 0.15 -12.32
CA GLN A 101 -22.76 1.12 -13.21
C GLN A 101 -21.63 0.44 -14.01
N ALA A 102 -20.77 -0.34 -13.34
CA ALA A 102 -19.70 -1.07 -13.98
C ALA A 102 -20.21 -2.05 -15.05
N ALA A 103 -21.35 -2.73 -14.80
CA ALA A 103 -22.01 -3.58 -15.80
C ALA A 103 -22.48 -2.79 -17.03
N ARG A 104 -23.06 -1.58 -16.83
CA ARG A 104 -23.51 -0.74 -17.96
C ARG A 104 -22.35 -0.14 -18.78
N ARG A 105 -21.14 -0.07 -18.22
CA ARG A 105 -19.94 0.46 -18.86
C ARG A 105 -19.05 -0.65 -19.44
N ALA A 106 -19.42 -1.92 -19.25
CA ALA A 106 -18.70 -3.04 -19.80
C ALA A 106 -18.72 -3.02 -21.33
N ALA A 107 -17.57 -3.26 -21.96
CA ALA A 107 -17.47 -3.46 -23.40
C ALA A 107 -17.99 -4.84 -23.79
N GLU A 108 -18.14 -5.08 -25.09
CA GLU A 108 -18.54 -6.40 -25.61
C GLU A 108 -17.54 -7.47 -25.09
N GLY A 109 -18.08 -8.58 -24.56
CA GLY A 109 -17.30 -9.67 -23.98
C GLY A 109 -16.84 -9.45 -22.53
N GLN A 110 -17.06 -8.26 -21.95
CA GLN A 110 -16.80 -7.98 -20.54
C GLN A 110 -18.09 -8.05 -19.71
N ARG A 111 -17.98 -8.47 -18.45
CA ARG A 111 -19.11 -8.43 -17.50
C ARG A 111 -19.23 -7.09 -16.78
N TYR A 112 -18.09 -6.52 -16.38
CA TYR A 112 -18.00 -5.27 -15.60
C TYR A 112 -16.78 -4.45 -16.04
N ASN A 113 -16.93 -3.11 -15.99
CA ASN A 113 -15.83 -2.16 -16.12
C ASN A 113 -15.90 -1.14 -14.98
N PHE A 114 -14.93 -1.21 -14.05
CA PHE A 114 -14.81 -0.34 -12.88
C PHE A 114 -13.82 0.81 -13.10
N ASP A 115 -13.11 0.88 -14.23
CA ASP A 115 -12.04 1.88 -14.46
C ASP A 115 -12.54 3.30 -14.24
N TYR A 116 -13.77 3.60 -14.65
CA TYR A 116 -14.42 4.90 -14.41
C TYR A 116 -14.47 5.33 -12.94
N CYS A 117 -14.51 4.39 -12.01
CA CYS A 117 -14.58 4.71 -10.59
C CYS A 117 -13.28 5.33 -10.08
N TYR A 118 -12.15 5.05 -10.75
CA TYR A 118 -10.79 5.35 -10.30
C TYR A 118 -10.01 6.26 -11.25
N GLU A 119 -10.60 6.66 -12.39
CA GLU A 119 -9.91 7.36 -13.49
C GLU A 119 -9.20 8.66 -13.08
N HIS A 120 -9.72 9.36 -12.05
CA HIS A 120 -9.15 10.61 -11.54
C HIS A 120 -7.98 10.42 -10.56
N LEU A 121 -7.57 9.18 -10.28
CA LEU A 121 -6.53 8.85 -9.32
C LEU A 121 -5.32 8.16 -9.95
N LEU A 122 -5.34 7.92 -11.26
CA LEU A 122 -4.29 7.16 -11.96
C LEU A 122 -2.91 7.80 -11.80
N ASP A 123 -2.82 9.12 -12.03
CA ASP A 123 -1.56 9.87 -11.91
C ASP A 123 -1.07 9.92 -10.45
N PHE A 124 -2.01 9.99 -9.50
CA PHE A 124 -1.69 9.98 -8.07
C PHE A 124 -1.03 8.67 -7.66
N TYR A 125 -1.64 7.53 -8.04
CA TYR A 125 -1.07 6.22 -7.72
C TYR A 125 0.19 5.91 -8.51
N ALA A 126 0.29 6.35 -9.76
CA ALA A 126 1.50 6.19 -10.57
C ALA A 126 2.71 6.96 -10.01
N ALA A 127 2.47 7.99 -9.20
CA ALA A 127 3.52 8.73 -8.50
C ALA A 127 4.06 8.00 -7.26
N GLN A 128 3.44 6.90 -6.82
CA GLN A 128 3.86 6.12 -5.67
C GLN A 128 4.57 4.83 -6.10
N ASP A 129 5.44 4.32 -5.24
CA ASP A 129 6.16 3.05 -5.50
C ASP A 129 5.37 1.84 -5.00
N VAL A 130 4.52 2.04 -3.96
CA VAL A 130 3.63 1.02 -3.37
C VAL A 130 2.30 1.66 -2.98
N ASN A 131 1.20 1.01 -3.37
CA ASN A 131 -0.16 1.44 -3.06
C ASN A 131 -0.94 0.33 -2.34
N TRP A 132 -1.46 0.64 -1.14
CA TRP A 132 -2.27 -0.24 -0.29
C TRP A 132 -3.73 0.20 -0.24
N ILE A 133 -4.67 -0.75 -0.12
CA ILE A 133 -6.10 -0.47 0.06
C ILE A 133 -6.79 -1.45 1.01
N ASN A 134 -7.81 -0.99 1.76
CA ASN A 134 -8.75 -1.90 2.40
C ASN A 134 -9.86 -2.30 1.41
N GLN A 135 -9.79 -3.54 0.93
CA GLN A 135 -10.87 -4.13 0.13
C GLN A 135 -11.95 -4.69 1.06
N GLU A 136 -12.92 -3.86 1.43
CA GLU A 136 -13.86 -4.19 2.49
C GLU A 136 -14.90 -5.24 2.08
N THR A 137 -15.12 -5.43 0.80
CA THR A 137 -16.05 -6.44 0.30
C THR A 137 -15.33 -7.56 -0.43
N LEU A 138 -15.67 -8.81 -0.15
CA LEU A 138 -15.03 -9.95 -0.78
C LEU A 138 -15.19 -9.92 -2.32
N CYS A 139 -14.10 -10.16 -3.05
CA CYS A 139 -14.07 -10.19 -4.51
C CYS A 139 -14.12 -11.60 -5.05
N SER A 140 -14.94 -11.83 -6.10
CA SER A 140 -15.04 -13.14 -6.77
C SER A 140 -15.59 -12.98 -8.20
N LYS A 141 -15.17 -13.86 -9.09
CA LYS A 141 -15.77 -14.05 -10.43
C LYS A 141 -16.86 -15.12 -10.45
N GLU A 142 -17.01 -15.91 -9.37
CA GLU A 142 -17.89 -17.06 -9.28
C GLU A 142 -19.23 -16.74 -8.60
N LEU A 143 -19.25 -15.76 -7.70
CA LEU A 143 -20.44 -15.42 -6.94
C LEU A 143 -21.23 -14.32 -7.63
N GLU A 144 -22.56 -14.40 -7.54
CA GLU A 144 -23.41 -13.30 -7.98
C GLU A 144 -23.19 -12.06 -7.11
N PRO A 145 -23.08 -10.87 -7.72
CA PRO A 145 -22.91 -9.62 -6.99
C PRO A 145 -24.08 -9.35 -6.05
N SER A 146 -23.76 -8.87 -4.86
CA SER A 146 -24.75 -8.44 -3.88
C SER A 146 -24.26 -7.24 -3.09
N THR A 147 -25.19 -6.57 -2.42
CA THR A 147 -24.96 -5.37 -1.64
C THR A 147 -25.34 -5.58 -0.17
N TYR A 148 -25.27 -4.50 0.64
CA TYR A 148 -25.71 -4.53 2.04
C TYR A 148 -27.01 -5.36 2.22
N PRO A 149 -27.12 -6.21 3.29
CA PRO A 149 -26.17 -6.34 4.39
C PRO A 149 -25.02 -7.36 4.13
N CYS A 150 -25.08 -8.18 3.09
CA CYS A 150 -24.09 -9.21 2.80
C CYS A 150 -23.54 -9.04 1.38
N PHE A 151 -22.33 -8.51 1.30
CA PHE A 151 -21.69 -8.14 0.03
C PHE A 151 -21.10 -9.32 -0.74
N SER A 152 -21.05 -9.16 -2.03
CA SER A 152 -20.22 -9.92 -2.97
C SER A 152 -19.90 -9.01 -4.14
N THR A 153 -18.63 -8.77 -4.37
CA THR A 153 -18.13 -7.83 -5.37
C THR A 153 -17.58 -8.59 -6.59
N PRO A 154 -17.89 -8.15 -7.82
CA PRO A 154 -17.24 -8.69 -9.00
C PRO A 154 -15.72 -8.56 -8.91
N GLY A 155 -14.97 -9.62 -9.27
CA GLY A 155 -13.50 -9.62 -9.22
C GLY A 155 -12.87 -8.54 -10.09
N GLU A 156 -13.57 -8.13 -11.16
CA GLU A 156 -13.16 -7.04 -12.06
C GLU A 156 -12.95 -5.70 -11.34
N CYS A 157 -13.52 -5.54 -10.13
CA CYS A 157 -13.26 -4.38 -9.27
C CYS A 157 -11.80 -4.35 -8.79
N ALA A 158 -11.30 -5.45 -8.24
CA ALA A 158 -9.91 -5.57 -7.81
C ALA A 158 -8.93 -5.52 -8.99
N GLU A 159 -9.31 -6.10 -10.14
CA GLU A 159 -8.51 -5.98 -11.37
C GLU A 159 -8.41 -4.52 -11.86
N ALA A 160 -9.48 -3.72 -11.72
CA ALA A 160 -9.45 -2.31 -12.07
C ALA A 160 -8.57 -1.51 -11.11
N LEU A 161 -8.62 -1.79 -9.80
CA LEU A 161 -7.72 -1.20 -8.80
C LEU A 161 -6.26 -1.56 -9.09
N TYR A 162 -5.97 -2.82 -9.44
CA TYR A 162 -4.62 -3.23 -9.85
C TYR A 162 -4.13 -2.44 -11.07
N ARG A 163 -4.96 -2.28 -12.10
CA ARG A 163 -4.64 -1.44 -13.27
C ARG A 163 -4.46 0.04 -12.90
N ALA A 164 -5.15 0.51 -11.88
CA ALA A 164 -4.97 1.87 -11.36
C ALA A 164 -3.68 2.04 -10.51
N GLY A 165 -2.96 0.94 -10.24
CA GLY A 165 -1.68 0.96 -9.54
C GLY A 165 -1.72 0.40 -8.12
N ILE A 166 -2.84 -0.18 -7.63
CA ILE A 166 -2.92 -0.81 -6.31
C ILE A 166 -2.31 -2.22 -6.37
N GLN A 167 -1.32 -2.50 -5.52
CA GLN A 167 -0.68 -3.81 -5.44
C GLN A 167 -0.98 -4.55 -4.14
N VAL A 168 -1.32 -3.84 -3.04
CA VAL A 168 -1.50 -4.45 -1.72
C VAL A 168 -2.94 -4.32 -1.26
N PHE A 169 -3.58 -5.47 -0.98
CA PHE A 169 -4.99 -5.54 -0.60
C PHE A 169 -5.15 -6.13 0.80
N SER A 170 -5.74 -5.35 1.71
CA SER A 170 -6.21 -5.82 3.01
C SER A 170 -7.58 -6.47 2.86
N LEU A 171 -7.72 -7.70 3.35
CA LEU A 171 -8.93 -8.53 3.21
C LEU A 171 -9.59 -8.84 4.56
N SER A 172 -9.02 -8.35 5.67
CA SER A 172 -9.55 -8.58 7.02
C SER A 172 -10.44 -7.41 7.44
N ASN A 173 -11.76 -7.63 7.43
CA ASN A 173 -12.76 -6.62 7.76
C ASN A 173 -14.09 -7.27 8.21
N ASN A 174 -15.07 -6.47 8.59
CA ASN A 174 -16.37 -6.94 9.07
C ASN A 174 -17.19 -7.69 8.00
N HIS A 175 -16.93 -7.49 6.71
CA HIS A 175 -17.62 -8.14 5.59
C HIS A 175 -16.89 -9.38 5.03
N THR A 176 -15.77 -9.76 5.60
CA THR A 176 -14.97 -10.91 5.12
C THR A 176 -15.78 -12.22 5.09
N TYR A 177 -16.72 -12.42 6.03
CA TYR A 177 -17.50 -13.64 6.12
C TYR A 177 -18.91 -13.55 5.52
N ASP A 178 -19.26 -12.49 4.82
CA ASP A 178 -20.62 -12.23 4.29
C ASP A 178 -21.23 -13.38 3.47
N LYS A 179 -20.41 -14.18 2.81
CA LYS A 179 -20.84 -15.36 2.04
C LYS A 179 -20.41 -16.68 2.66
N GLY A 180 -20.01 -16.67 3.94
CA GLY A 180 -19.59 -17.85 4.68
C GLY A 180 -18.46 -18.62 3.98
N ALA A 181 -18.42 -19.94 4.20
CA ALA A 181 -17.37 -20.79 3.64
C ALA A 181 -17.31 -20.76 2.09
N LYS A 182 -18.44 -20.60 1.41
CA LYS A 182 -18.48 -20.46 -0.05
C LYS A 182 -17.81 -19.15 -0.49
N GLY A 183 -18.05 -18.06 0.25
CA GLY A 183 -17.42 -16.76 -0.01
C GLY A 183 -15.91 -16.83 0.15
N ILE A 184 -15.44 -17.37 1.28
CA ILE A 184 -14.00 -17.54 1.54
C ILE A 184 -13.33 -18.38 0.46
N ALA A 185 -13.92 -19.51 0.05
CA ALA A 185 -13.35 -20.34 -1.00
C ALA A 185 -13.30 -19.64 -2.36
N ALA A 186 -14.35 -18.89 -2.71
CA ALA A 186 -14.42 -18.20 -3.99
C ALA A 186 -13.46 -16.98 -4.04
N THR A 187 -13.36 -16.21 -2.96
CA THR A 187 -12.43 -15.06 -2.91
C THR A 187 -10.97 -15.50 -2.94
N LEU A 188 -10.62 -16.60 -2.24
CA LEU A 188 -9.25 -17.13 -2.27
C LEU A 188 -8.84 -17.57 -3.70
N ARG A 189 -9.75 -18.28 -4.42
CA ARG A 189 -9.46 -18.66 -5.82
C ARG A 189 -9.26 -17.44 -6.70
N PHE A 190 -10.06 -16.40 -6.52
CA PHE A 190 -9.92 -15.16 -7.27
C PHE A 190 -8.54 -14.50 -7.01
N TRP A 191 -8.14 -14.36 -5.75
CA TRP A 191 -6.85 -13.74 -5.42
C TRP A 191 -5.65 -14.60 -5.85
N ASP A 192 -5.80 -15.94 -5.87
CA ASP A 192 -4.78 -16.87 -6.40
C ASP A 192 -4.55 -16.69 -7.93
N GLU A 193 -5.52 -16.11 -8.64
CA GLU A 193 -5.46 -15.84 -10.10
C GLU A 193 -4.92 -14.43 -10.43
N MET A 194 -4.84 -13.54 -9.44
CA MET A 194 -4.29 -12.20 -9.63
C MET A 194 -2.79 -12.25 -9.97
N PRO A 195 -2.23 -11.19 -10.58
CA PRO A 195 -0.80 -11.10 -10.89
C PRO A 195 0.11 -11.41 -9.69
N GLU A 196 1.31 -11.95 -9.96
CA GLU A 196 2.25 -12.42 -8.92
C GLU A 196 2.79 -11.30 -8.01
N ASP A 197 2.71 -10.04 -8.44
CA ASP A 197 3.12 -8.85 -7.68
C ASP A 197 2.00 -8.29 -6.78
N VAL A 198 0.78 -8.85 -6.88
CA VAL A 198 -0.31 -8.53 -5.95
C VAL A 198 -0.06 -9.21 -4.62
N VAL A 199 -0.10 -8.43 -3.55
CA VAL A 199 0.00 -8.90 -2.16
C VAL A 199 -1.35 -8.80 -1.48
N THR A 200 -1.81 -9.90 -0.90
CA THR A 200 -3.00 -9.93 -0.05
C THR A 200 -2.61 -10.23 1.40
N THR A 201 -3.30 -9.62 2.35
CA THR A 201 -3.11 -9.83 3.79
C THR A 201 -4.44 -9.91 4.53
N GLY A 202 -4.46 -10.61 5.67
CA GLY A 202 -5.64 -10.67 6.54
C GLY A 202 -6.51 -11.91 6.40
N LEU A 203 -6.17 -12.83 5.49
CA LEU A 203 -6.78 -14.17 5.41
C LEU A 203 -5.72 -15.25 5.58
N TRP A 204 -5.92 -16.13 6.55
CA TRP A 204 -4.98 -17.15 7.01
C TRP A 204 -5.59 -18.54 6.88
N TYR A 205 -4.82 -19.51 6.42
CA TYR A 205 -5.29 -20.91 6.24
C TYR A 205 -5.36 -21.73 7.55
N GLY A 206 -5.53 -21.04 8.68
CA GLY A 206 -5.59 -21.61 10.03
C GLY A 206 -4.33 -21.32 10.84
N GLU A 207 -4.30 -21.80 12.09
CA GLU A 207 -3.24 -21.47 13.05
C GLU A 207 -1.83 -21.86 12.58
N SER A 208 -1.70 -22.93 11.82
CA SER A 208 -0.40 -23.36 11.26
C SER A 208 0.17 -22.37 10.22
N ASP A 209 -0.67 -21.48 9.70
CA ASP A 209 -0.30 -20.48 8.71
C ASP A 209 -0.03 -19.08 9.31
N TYR A 210 -0.33 -18.88 10.59
CA TYR A 210 -0.16 -17.56 11.24
C TYR A 210 1.28 -17.06 11.24
N GLY A 211 2.26 -17.95 11.09
CA GLY A 211 3.68 -17.58 10.94
C GLY A 211 4.09 -17.15 9.52
N THR A 212 3.21 -17.30 8.53
CA THR A 212 3.46 -16.91 7.13
C THR A 212 3.16 -15.43 6.95
N ILE A 213 4.18 -14.59 6.92
CA ILE A 213 4.03 -13.13 6.79
C ILE A 213 4.11 -12.75 5.31
N PRO A 214 3.08 -12.07 4.74
CA PRO A 214 3.14 -11.50 3.41
C PRO A 214 4.24 -10.43 3.31
N LEU A 215 5.15 -10.59 2.35
CA LEU A 215 6.29 -9.70 2.12
C LEU A 215 6.31 -9.21 0.69
N GLN A 216 6.71 -7.94 0.52
CA GLN A 216 7.01 -7.34 -0.77
C GLN A 216 8.37 -6.65 -0.70
N THR A 217 9.20 -6.82 -1.72
CA THR A 217 10.48 -6.11 -1.82
C THR A 217 10.47 -5.21 -3.06
N VAL A 218 10.59 -3.91 -2.85
CA VAL A 218 10.63 -2.89 -3.90
C VAL A 218 11.91 -2.08 -3.71
N ASN A 219 12.72 -1.94 -4.77
CA ASN A 219 13.97 -1.17 -4.76
C ASN A 219 14.93 -1.55 -3.59
N GLY A 220 14.91 -2.81 -3.14
CA GLY A 220 15.78 -3.28 -2.03
C GLY A 220 15.25 -2.97 -0.62
N VAL A 221 14.04 -2.40 -0.51
CA VAL A 221 13.30 -2.23 0.75
C VAL A 221 12.25 -3.33 0.86
N THR A 222 12.25 -4.08 1.96
CA THR A 222 11.29 -5.15 2.23
C THR A 222 10.22 -4.66 3.21
N ILE A 223 8.95 -4.82 2.84
CA ILE A 223 7.80 -4.45 3.65
C ILE A 223 7.00 -5.72 4.01
N ALA A 224 6.66 -5.87 5.28
CA ALA A 224 5.74 -6.89 5.78
C ALA A 224 4.34 -6.29 5.94
N TYR A 225 3.31 -7.05 5.56
CA TYR A 225 1.93 -6.62 5.65
C TYR A 225 1.13 -7.54 6.54
N LEU A 226 0.41 -6.95 7.51
CA LEU A 226 -0.52 -7.65 8.40
C LEU A 226 -1.88 -6.95 8.37
N SER A 227 -2.95 -7.68 8.65
CA SER A 227 -4.28 -7.08 8.74
C SER A 227 -5.19 -7.84 9.70
N TYR A 228 -5.95 -7.09 10.50
CA TYR A 228 -6.78 -7.58 11.59
C TYR A 228 -8.15 -6.89 11.60
N THR A 229 -9.16 -7.52 12.21
CA THR A 229 -10.51 -6.93 12.34
C THR A 229 -11.09 -7.11 13.74
N ASP A 230 -11.89 -6.15 14.19
CA ASP A 230 -12.60 -6.25 15.47
C ASP A 230 -13.69 -7.33 15.45
N HIS A 231 -14.40 -7.48 14.35
CA HIS A 231 -15.53 -8.41 14.20
C HIS A 231 -15.82 -8.73 12.73
N THR A 232 -16.78 -9.65 12.53
CA THR A 232 -17.28 -10.07 11.20
C THR A 232 -18.82 -10.02 11.15
N ASN A 233 -19.41 -8.90 11.58
CA ASN A 233 -20.87 -8.63 11.57
C ASN A 233 -21.70 -9.75 12.23
N GLY A 234 -21.17 -10.38 13.27
CA GLY A 234 -21.83 -11.49 13.96
C GLY A 234 -21.86 -12.81 13.18
N ILE A 235 -21.19 -12.91 12.05
CA ILE A 235 -21.02 -14.16 11.30
C ILE A 235 -19.77 -14.86 11.85
N PRO A 236 -19.94 -16.00 12.57
CA PRO A 236 -18.82 -16.67 13.19
C PRO A 236 -17.96 -17.41 12.17
N GLN A 237 -16.69 -17.55 12.47
CA GLN A 237 -15.84 -18.51 11.78
C GLN A 237 -16.43 -19.93 11.91
N SER A 238 -16.40 -20.70 10.85
CA SER A 238 -16.83 -22.08 10.85
C SER A 238 -15.72 -23.01 10.36
N SER A 239 -15.75 -24.28 10.80
CA SER A 239 -14.80 -25.31 10.36
C SER A 239 -14.87 -25.63 8.87
N ALA A 240 -15.93 -25.17 8.18
CA ALA A 240 -16.07 -25.30 6.72
C ALA A 240 -15.30 -24.23 5.96
N MET A 241 -14.83 -23.14 6.61
CA MET A 241 -14.03 -22.08 5.99
C MET A 241 -12.60 -22.57 5.81
N THR A 242 -12.05 -22.34 4.61
CA THR A 242 -10.66 -22.72 4.26
C THR A 242 -9.63 -21.71 4.72
N ALA A 243 -10.06 -20.49 5.06
CA ALA A 243 -9.24 -19.46 5.70
C ALA A 243 -10.07 -18.65 6.68
N ASN A 244 -9.40 -17.95 7.58
CA ASN A 244 -10.00 -17.14 8.63
C ASN A 244 -9.27 -15.81 8.81
N VAL A 245 -9.96 -14.84 9.38
CA VAL A 245 -9.36 -13.60 9.90
C VAL A 245 -8.75 -13.83 11.28
N ILE A 246 -7.86 -12.95 11.70
CA ILE A 246 -7.42 -12.82 13.08
C ILE A 246 -8.16 -11.61 13.67
N TYR A 247 -8.89 -11.85 14.76
CA TYR A 247 -9.59 -10.79 15.48
C TYR A 247 -8.64 -9.99 16.36
N THR A 248 -8.92 -8.70 16.52
CA THR A 248 -8.13 -7.84 17.41
C THR A 248 -8.14 -8.30 18.88
N SER A 249 -9.08 -9.14 19.27
CA SER A 249 -9.10 -9.81 20.59
C SER A 249 -8.03 -10.92 20.77
N GLN A 250 -7.43 -11.42 19.67
CA GLN A 250 -6.41 -12.47 19.69
C GLN A 250 -4.99 -11.85 19.82
N ARG A 251 -4.78 -11.10 20.93
CA ARG A 251 -3.58 -10.28 21.16
C ARG A 251 -2.28 -11.06 21.05
N ASP A 252 -2.23 -12.28 21.59
CA ASP A 252 -1.02 -13.11 21.58
C ASP A 252 -0.61 -13.50 20.15
N VAL A 253 -1.59 -13.79 19.29
CA VAL A 253 -1.35 -14.12 17.88
C VAL A 253 -0.85 -12.87 17.13
N MET A 254 -1.49 -11.72 17.37
CA MET A 254 -1.09 -10.45 16.76
C MET A 254 0.36 -10.08 17.16
N GLU A 255 0.69 -10.18 18.44
CA GLU A 255 2.04 -9.91 18.94
C GLU A 255 3.09 -10.81 18.27
N GLN A 256 2.82 -12.11 18.20
CA GLN A 256 3.73 -13.06 17.55
C GLN A 256 3.94 -12.72 16.07
N GLN A 257 2.87 -12.37 15.34
CA GLN A 257 2.96 -12.00 13.93
C GLN A 257 3.71 -10.69 13.71
N VAL A 258 3.43 -9.64 14.51
CA VAL A 258 4.10 -8.34 14.36
C VAL A 258 5.59 -8.46 14.68
N ARG A 259 5.95 -9.17 15.76
CA ARG A 259 7.36 -9.44 16.10
C ARG A 259 8.05 -10.25 14.99
N ARG A 260 7.37 -11.27 14.47
CA ARG A 260 7.89 -12.05 13.34
C ARG A 260 8.05 -11.24 12.07
N ALA A 261 7.11 -10.34 11.76
CA ALA A 261 7.20 -9.41 10.65
C ALA A 261 8.42 -8.49 10.78
N ARG A 262 8.68 -7.97 11.99
CA ARG A 262 9.84 -7.11 12.28
C ARG A 262 11.19 -7.82 12.05
N GLU A 263 11.26 -9.13 12.29
CA GLU A 263 12.48 -9.92 12.01
C GLU A 263 12.73 -10.13 10.50
N LEU A 264 11.67 -10.06 9.67
CA LEU A 264 11.70 -10.42 8.25
C LEU A 264 11.79 -9.22 7.32
N ALA A 265 11.47 -8.02 7.78
CA ALA A 265 11.28 -6.86 6.93
C ALA A 265 11.93 -5.59 7.49
N ASP A 266 12.24 -4.67 6.59
CA ASP A 266 12.68 -3.32 6.91
C ASP A 266 11.56 -2.48 7.52
N PHE A 267 10.31 -2.68 7.04
CA PHE A 267 9.11 -2.01 7.55
C PHE A 267 7.97 -2.99 7.78
N VAL A 268 7.17 -2.71 8.81
CA VAL A 268 5.96 -3.46 9.16
C VAL A 268 4.74 -2.55 9.07
N VAL A 269 3.86 -2.84 8.11
CA VAL A 269 2.59 -2.13 7.88
C VAL A 269 1.43 -3.00 8.37
N VAL A 270 0.60 -2.44 9.26
CA VAL A 270 -0.51 -3.16 9.89
C VAL A 270 -1.83 -2.45 9.58
N GLY A 271 -2.71 -3.10 8.79
CA GLY A 271 -4.09 -2.70 8.63
C GLY A 271 -4.94 -3.14 9.83
N VAL A 272 -5.81 -2.28 10.34
CA VAL A 272 -6.75 -2.65 11.41
C VAL A 272 -8.15 -2.10 11.11
N HIS A 273 -9.10 -3.02 10.96
CA HIS A 273 -10.50 -2.70 10.75
C HIS A 273 -11.22 -2.64 12.10
N TRP A 274 -11.37 -1.44 12.66
CA TRP A 274 -11.70 -1.19 14.07
C TRP A 274 -12.56 0.03 14.32
N GLY A 275 -12.99 0.20 15.57
CA GLY A 275 -13.65 1.41 16.04
C GLY A 275 -15.16 1.36 15.91
N VAL A 276 -15.79 2.52 15.67
CA VAL A 276 -17.25 2.68 15.64
C VAL A 276 -17.67 3.36 14.35
N GLU A 277 -18.57 2.72 13.59
CA GLU A 277 -19.15 3.29 12.38
C GLU A 277 -19.71 4.71 12.62
N ASP A 278 -19.53 5.59 11.64
CA ASP A 278 -20.01 6.97 11.65
C ASP A 278 -19.41 7.88 12.75
N SER A 279 -18.35 7.44 13.43
CA SER A 279 -17.72 8.20 14.52
C SER A 279 -16.35 8.72 14.13
N HIS A 280 -16.19 10.04 14.11
CA HIS A 280 -14.88 10.68 14.01
C HIS A 280 -14.04 10.56 15.31
N LYS A 281 -14.65 10.12 16.41
CA LYS A 281 -13.96 9.98 17.70
C LYS A 281 -13.17 8.70 17.76
N ILE A 282 -11.87 8.82 17.99
CA ILE A 282 -10.98 7.70 18.28
C ILE A 282 -11.33 7.14 19.66
N THR A 283 -11.64 5.85 19.74
CA THR A 283 -11.92 5.16 21.00
C THR A 283 -10.63 4.89 21.79
N GLN A 284 -10.75 4.68 23.10
CA GLN A 284 -9.60 4.28 23.91
C GLN A 284 -9.04 2.92 23.47
N THR A 285 -9.91 1.98 23.07
CA THR A 285 -9.50 0.67 22.55
C THR A 285 -8.62 0.79 21.30
N GLN A 286 -8.94 1.71 20.39
CA GLN A 286 -8.08 1.98 19.22
C GLN A 286 -6.71 2.53 19.66
N ARG A 287 -6.68 3.48 20.61
CA ARG A 287 -5.42 4.07 21.11
C ARG A 287 -4.53 3.03 21.80
N ASP A 288 -5.14 2.16 22.63
CA ASP A 288 -4.43 1.13 23.39
C ASP A 288 -3.86 0.06 22.43
N LEU A 289 -4.65 -0.36 21.42
CA LEU A 289 -4.15 -1.31 20.43
C LEU A 289 -3.06 -0.70 19.54
N ALA A 290 -3.20 0.56 19.13
CA ALA A 290 -2.17 1.26 18.38
C ALA A 290 -0.84 1.30 19.13
N GLN A 291 -0.88 1.54 20.46
CA GLN A 291 0.32 1.53 21.29
C GLN A 291 0.93 0.11 21.37
N GLN A 292 0.11 -0.92 21.57
CA GLN A 292 0.59 -2.31 21.61
C GLN A 292 1.24 -2.71 20.27
N LEU A 293 0.62 -2.39 19.13
CA LEU A 293 1.19 -2.68 17.81
C LEU A 293 2.53 -1.95 17.60
N SER A 294 2.62 -0.69 18.05
CA SER A 294 3.88 0.07 18.05
C SER A 294 4.95 -0.63 18.89
N ASP A 295 4.62 -1.04 20.11
CA ASP A 295 5.53 -1.72 21.03
C ASP A 295 5.99 -3.09 20.51
N TRP A 296 5.14 -3.77 19.72
CA TRP A 296 5.48 -5.05 19.10
C TRP A 296 6.34 -4.93 17.83
N GLY A 297 6.34 -3.78 17.17
CA GLY A 297 7.23 -3.56 16.03
C GLY A 297 6.60 -3.00 14.77
N ALA A 298 5.35 -2.53 14.79
CA ALA A 298 4.74 -1.84 13.65
C ALA A 298 5.40 -0.47 13.41
N ASP A 299 5.60 -0.12 12.13
CA ASP A 299 6.07 1.20 11.71
C ASP A 299 4.92 2.08 11.21
N VAL A 300 3.90 1.46 10.57
CA VAL A 300 2.71 2.15 10.06
C VAL A 300 1.46 1.36 10.46
N ILE A 301 0.46 2.06 11.01
CA ILE A 301 -0.84 1.48 11.35
C ILE A 301 -1.93 2.19 10.56
N LEU A 302 -2.70 1.43 9.79
CA LEU A 302 -3.73 1.89 8.85
C LEU A 302 -5.11 1.47 9.34
N GLY A 303 -5.84 2.42 9.92
CA GLY A 303 -7.19 2.21 10.43
C GLY A 303 -8.26 2.35 9.36
N THR A 304 -9.28 1.49 9.44
CA THR A 304 -10.45 1.41 8.56
C THR A 304 -11.70 1.02 9.38
N HIS A 305 -12.90 0.96 8.82
CA HIS A 305 -14.19 0.63 9.44
C HIS A 305 -15.08 1.81 9.84
N PRO A 306 -14.61 2.93 10.44
CA PRO A 306 -15.53 4.00 10.83
C PRO A 306 -16.31 4.63 9.66
N HIS A 307 -15.87 4.40 8.41
CA HIS A 307 -16.44 4.98 7.18
C HIS A 307 -16.37 6.50 7.12
N VAL A 308 -15.77 7.13 8.11
CA VAL A 308 -15.47 8.56 8.19
C VAL A 308 -14.02 8.74 8.61
N VAL A 309 -13.40 9.82 8.22
CA VAL A 309 -12.01 10.11 8.58
C VAL A 309 -11.87 10.30 10.09
N GLN A 310 -10.80 9.77 10.67
CA GLN A 310 -10.35 10.05 12.02
C GLN A 310 -8.93 10.63 11.97
N ASP A 311 -8.48 11.21 13.06
CA ASP A 311 -7.17 11.84 13.17
C ASP A 311 -6.02 10.84 13.02
N ALA A 312 -4.82 11.38 12.91
CA ALA A 312 -3.57 10.64 12.88
C ALA A 312 -2.60 11.15 13.93
N GLU A 313 -1.67 10.31 14.38
CA GLU A 313 -0.63 10.69 15.34
C GLU A 313 0.62 9.83 15.18
N TRP A 314 1.73 10.32 15.74
CA TRP A 314 2.91 9.53 16.00
C TRP A 314 2.82 8.85 17.37
N LYS A 315 3.13 7.55 17.42
CA LYS A 315 3.36 6.79 18.65
C LYS A 315 4.84 6.55 18.83
N THR A 316 5.29 6.60 20.08
CA THR A 316 6.64 6.16 20.43
C THR A 316 6.52 4.82 21.14
N SER A 317 7.19 3.80 20.62
CA SER A 317 7.23 2.46 21.19
C SER A 317 8.14 2.42 22.43
N VAL A 318 8.07 1.34 23.20
CA VAL A 318 8.89 1.12 24.41
C VAL A 318 10.39 1.13 24.15
N ASP A 319 10.82 0.81 22.93
CA ASP A 319 12.22 0.83 22.47
C ASP A 319 12.61 2.13 21.74
N GLY A 320 11.71 3.14 21.74
CA GLY A 320 11.97 4.48 21.21
C GLY A 320 11.70 4.66 19.71
N ARG A 321 11.23 3.61 18.99
CA ARG A 321 10.86 3.74 17.56
C ARG A 321 9.60 4.60 17.39
N GLN A 322 9.50 5.24 16.23
CA GLN A 322 8.32 6.03 15.86
C GLN A 322 7.41 5.21 14.95
N THR A 323 6.14 5.12 15.30
CA THR A 323 5.08 4.48 14.52
C THR A 323 4.08 5.53 14.08
N PHE A 324 3.80 5.64 12.79
CA PHE A 324 2.72 6.51 12.29
C PHE A 324 1.38 5.76 12.31
N VAL A 325 0.36 6.39 12.88
CA VAL A 325 -0.99 5.83 13.01
C VAL A 325 -1.98 6.76 12.32
N ALA A 326 -2.67 6.28 11.27
CA ALA A 326 -3.89 6.87 10.75
C ALA A 326 -5.08 6.07 11.30
N TYR A 327 -5.89 6.66 12.19
CA TYR A 327 -6.95 5.92 12.90
C TYR A 327 -8.13 5.52 12.02
N SER A 328 -8.47 6.33 11.02
CA SER A 328 -9.40 5.95 9.95
C SER A 328 -9.17 6.80 8.70
N LEU A 329 -9.00 6.12 7.57
CA LEU A 329 -8.92 6.75 6.26
C LEU A 329 -10.30 7.05 5.65
N GLY A 330 -11.40 6.64 6.32
CA GLY A 330 -12.75 6.78 5.82
C GLY A 330 -13.03 5.95 4.56
N ASN A 331 -14.14 6.23 3.90
CA ASN A 331 -14.47 5.55 2.64
C ASN A 331 -13.64 6.09 1.46
N PHE A 332 -13.12 5.16 0.68
CA PHE A 332 -12.54 5.47 -0.62
C PHE A 332 -13.59 5.50 -1.74
N LEU A 333 -14.41 4.45 -1.84
CA LEU A 333 -15.51 4.37 -2.80
C LEU A 333 -16.72 3.71 -2.14
N SER A 334 -17.81 4.46 -2.02
CA SER A 334 -19.03 4.00 -1.34
C SER A 334 -20.25 4.73 -1.88
N THR A 335 -21.44 4.17 -1.69
CA THR A 335 -22.70 4.91 -1.87
C THR A 335 -23.52 4.92 -0.58
N GLN A 336 -22.86 4.98 0.56
CA GLN A 336 -23.50 5.22 1.85
C GLN A 336 -24.28 6.55 1.82
N ARG A 337 -25.03 6.86 2.87
CA ARG A 337 -26.06 7.91 2.79
C ARG A 337 -25.70 9.21 3.45
N LYS A 338 -24.84 9.17 4.48
CA LYS A 338 -24.46 10.37 5.24
C LYS A 338 -23.35 11.12 4.50
N PRO A 339 -23.32 12.45 4.56
CA PRO A 339 -22.34 13.24 3.81
C PRO A 339 -20.91 12.99 4.27
N ASP A 340 -20.67 12.74 5.57
CA ASP A 340 -19.33 12.48 6.11
C ASP A 340 -18.74 11.16 5.58
N GLN A 341 -19.62 10.17 5.28
CA GLN A 341 -19.24 8.89 4.67
C GLN A 341 -18.76 9.01 3.20
N LEU A 342 -18.88 10.18 2.60
CA LEU A 342 -18.43 10.48 1.23
C LEU A 342 -17.08 11.18 1.21
N ILE A 343 -16.50 11.40 2.38
CA ILE A 343 -15.22 12.07 2.59
C ILE A 343 -14.25 11.04 3.14
N GLY A 344 -13.20 10.75 2.39
CA GLY A 344 -12.10 9.89 2.80
C GLY A 344 -10.76 10.60 2.71
N ALA A 345 -9.69 9.84 2.89
CA ALA A 345 -8.34 10.31 2.67
C ALA A 345 -7.45 9.18 2.14
N ILE A 346 -6.45 9.54 1.32
CA ILE A 346 -5.33 8.69 0.96
C ILE A 346 -4.13 9.19 1.76
N LEU A 347 -3.54 8.32 2.58
CA LEU A 347 -2.26 8.58 3.23
C LEU A 347 -1.14 8.42 2.21
N THR A 348 -0.20 9.37 2.17
CA THR A 348 1.12 9.17 1.58
C THR A 348 2.18 9.31 2.65
N LEU A 349 3.28 8.58 2.53
CA LEU A 349 4.46 8.70 3.38
C LEU A 349 5.70 8.14 2.67
N GLU A 350 6.85 8.42 3.23
CA GLU A 350 8.13 7.89 2.76
C GLU A 350 8.62 6.80 3.71
N LEU A 351 9.08 5.69 3.15
CA LEU A 351 9.78 4.62 3.84
C LEU A 351 11.28 4.71 3.49
N ASN A 352 12.06 5.28 4.41
CA ASN A 352 13.47 5.57 4.20
C ASN A 352 14.34 4.48 4.84
N LYS A 353 15.11 3.75 4.01
CA LYS A 353 16.13 2.78 4.43
C LYS A 353 17.51 3.36 4.16
N THR A 354 18.24 3.66 5.22
CA THR A 354 19.62 4.18 5.14
C THR A 354 20.60 3.09 5.51
N THR A 355 21.59 2.87 4.65
CA THR A 355 22.72 1.98 4.93
C THR A 355 23.96 2.85 5.14
N ASP A 356 24.55 2.76 6.33
CA ASP A 356 25.77 3.47 6.68
C ASP A 356 27.01 2.79 6.11
N PRO A 357 28.15 3.50 6.04
CA PRO A 357 29.40 2.95 5.53
C PRO A 357 29.92 1.72 6.27
N ASP A 358 29.55 1.54 7.54
CA ASP A 358 29.90 0.37 8.36
C ASP A 358 28.95 -0.82 8.13
N GLY A 359 27.94 -0.67 7.26
CA GLY A 359 26.95 -1.67 6.94
C GLY A 359 25.73 -1.71 7.89
N SER A 360 25.66 -0.83 8.90
CA SER A 360 24.46 -0.69 9.74
C SER A 360 23.28 -0.13 8.93
N VAL A 361 22.06 -0.57 9.27
CA VAL A 361 20.83 -0.18 8.55
C VAL A 361 19.88 0.51 9.50
N HIS A 362 19.38 1.67 9.08
CA HIS A 362 18.38 2.47 9.78
C HIS A 362 17.15 2.65 8.90
N CYS A 363 15.96 2.36 9.48
CA CYS A 363 14.69 2.52 8.79
C CYS A 363 13.84 3.58 9.51
N ALA A 364 13.24 4.49 8.74
CA ALA A 364 12.40 5.56 9.27
C ALA A 364 11.21 5.85 8.36
N VAL A 365 10.03 6.02 8.96
CA VAL A 365 8.86 6.59 8.29
C VAL A 365 8.96 8.11 8.32
N ALA A 366 8.71 8.76 7.19
CA ALA A 366 8.81 10.21 7.06
C ALA A 366 7.66 10.81 6.23
N SER A 367 7.50 12.12 6.30
CA SER A 367 6.62 12.93 5.44
C SER A 367 5.16 12.45 5.35
N PRO A 368 4.49 12.01 6.44
CA PRO A 368 3.11 11.54 6.34
C PRO A 368 2.17 12.70 5.97
N GLN A 369 1.31 12.45 4.95
CA GLN A 369 0.31 13.39 4.46
C GLN A 369 -1.01 12.67 4.19
N LEU A 370 -2.13 13.21 4.65
CA LEU A 370 -3.48 12.76 4.35
C LEU A 370 -4.07 13.63 3.23
N HIS A 371 -4.21 13.08 2.05
CA HIS A 371 -4.81 13.71 0.87
C HIS A 371 -6.30 13.40 0.86
N PRO A 372 -7.20 14.39 1.10
CA PRO A 372 -8.62 14.11 1.16
C PRO A 372 -9.18 13.67 -0.17
N THR A 373 -10.16 12.77 -0.11
CA THR A 373 -10.91 12.28 -1.27
C THR A 373 -12.40 12.52 -1.10
N VAL A 374 -13.11 12.57 -2.21
CA VAL A 374 -14.58 12.67 -2.23
C VAL A 374 -15.14 11.60 -3.16
N THR A 375 -15.95 10.70 -2.62
CA THR A 375 -16.81 9.85 -3.45
C THR A 375 -17.92 10.71 -4.02
N HIS A 376 -17.91 10.93 -5.32
CA HIS A 376 -18.95 11.66 -6.04
C HIS A 376 -19.95 10.73 -6.71
N TYR A 377 -21.21 11.11 -6.71
CA TYR A 377 -22.26 10.53 -7.55
C TYR A 377 -23.33 11.58 -7.91
N ASP A 378 -23.91 11.43 -9.08
CA ASP A 378 -25.02 12.25 -9.55
C ASP A 378 -26.37 11.77 -8.94
N ALA A 379 -27.48 12.43 -9.32
CA ALA A 379 -28.80 12.03 -8.92
C ALA A 379 -29.06 10.53 -9.16
N GLY A 380 -29.75 9.88 -8.23
CA GLY A 380 -30.00 8.44 -8.28
C GLY A 380 -28.78 7.56 -8.04
N LYS A 381 -27.71 8.12 -7.46
CA LYS A 381 -26.42 7.43 -7.24
C LYS A 381 -25.84 6.88 -8.55
N SER A 382 -25.90 7.65 -9.62
CA SER A 382 -25.28 7.36 -10.90
C SER A 382 -23.90 8.03 -11.00
N ASN A 383 -23.07 7.57 -11.94
CA ASN A 383 -21.74 8.13 -12.18
C ASN A 383 -20.84 8.17 -10.93
N VAL A 384 -20.89 7.09 -10.14
CA VAL A 384 -20.11 6.97 -8.88
C VAL A 384 -18.63 6.85 -9.19
N ARG A 385 -17.80 7.73 -8.62
CA ARG A 385 -16.34 7.76 -8.77
C ARG A 385 -15.69 8.56 -7.66
N THR A 386 -14.40 8.39 -7.45
CA THR A 386 -13.64 9.11 -6.45
C THR A 386 -12.75 10.18 -7.08
N TYR A 387 -12.70 11.34 -6.43
CA TYR A 387 -11.81 12.46 -6.76
C TYR A 387 -10.87 12.74 -5.59
N LEU A 388 -9.67 13.22 -5.86
CA LEU A 388 -8.92 13.99 -4.88
C LEU A 388 -9.67 15.29 -4.60
N PHE A 389 -9.69 15.73 -3.33
CA PHE A 389 -10.42 16.95 -2.94
C PHE A 389 -9.85 18.20 -3.62
N GLN A 390 -8.54 18.27 -3.85
CA GLN A 390 -7.90 19.36 -4.59
C GLN A 390 -8.45 19.55 -6.02
N ASP A 391 -8.93 18.47 -6.65
CA ASP A 391 -9.49 18.45 -8.01
C ASP A 391 -11.03 18.52 -7.99
N TYR A 392 -11.65 18.56 -6.79
CA TYR A 392 -13.10 18.53 -6.61
C TYR A 392 -13.70 19.93 -6.65
N THR A 393 -14.26 20.31 -7.80
CA THR A 393 -14.74 21.67 -8.03
C THR A 393 -16.05 22.02 -7.31
N SER A 394 -16.35 23.32 -7.21
CA SER A 394 -17.63 23.79 -6.67
C SER A 394 -18.83 23.32 -7.50
N GLU A 395 -18.67 23.18 -8.82
CA GLU A 395 -19.70 22.68 -9.74
C GLU A 395 -20.00 21.21 -9.47
N LEU A 396 -18.96 20.37 -9.30
CA LEU A 396 -19.12 18.97 -8.90
C LEU A 396 -19.83 18.86 -7.55
N ALA A 397 -19.41 19.66 -6.58
CA ALA A 397 -20.01 19.66 -5.26
C ALA A 397 -21.50 20.08 -5.29
N GLN A 398 -21.88 21.03 -6.15
CA GLN A 398 -23.28 21.46 -6.35
C GLN A 398 -24.12 20.39 -7.08
N ALA A 399 -23.50 19.65 -8.01
CA ALA A 399 -24.18 18.58 -8.77
C ALA A 399 -24.32 17.27 -7.97
N HIS A 400 -23.65 17.16 -6.82
CA HIS A 400 -23.60 15.92 -6.06
C HIS A 400 -24.98 15.47 -5.59
N GLY A 401 -25.35 14.21 -5.88
CA GLY A 401 -26.66 13.65 -5.59
C GLY A 401 -27.03 13.58 -4.09
N VAL A 402 -26.04 13.60 -3.17
CA VAL A 402 -26.28 13.64 -1.72
C VAL A 402 -27.02 14.91 -1.29
N ARG A 403 -26.91 16.00 -2.04
CA ARG A 403 -27.54 17.29 -1.74
C ARG A 403 -29.07 17.24 -1.73
N ALA A 404 -29.67 16.25 -2.38
CA ALA A 404 -31.10 16.02 -2.27
C ALA A 404 -31.57 15.79 -0.82
N ALA A 405 -30.75 15.14 0.01
CA ALA A 405 -31.00 14.89 1.42
C ALA A 405 -30.23 15.86 2.35
N TYR A 406 -29.07 16.34 1.91
CA TYR A 406 -28.16 17.20 2.67
C TYR A 406 -27.76 18.43 1.83
N PRO A 407 -28.62 19.46 1.73
CA PRO A 407 -28.38 20.63 0.87
C PRO A 407 -27.12 21.43 1.20
N SER A 408 -26.63 21.33 2.44
CA SER A 408 -25.41 21.99 2.92
C SER A 408 -24.12 21.34 2.41
N PHE A 409 -24.18 20.13 1.83
CA PHE A 409 -22.98 19.47 1.30
C PHE A 409 -22.34 20.30 0.19
N GLY A 410 -21.04 20.51 0.27
CA GLY A 410 -20.28 21.32 -0.66
C GLY A 410 -18.84 21.53 -0.14
N ILE A 411 -18.03 22.29 -0.87
CA ILE A 411 -16.60 22.50 -0.56
C ILE A 411 -16.38 22.94 0.89
N LYS A 412 -17.14 23.93 1.37
CA LYS A 412 -17.02 24.42 2.76
C LYS A 412 -17.38 23.36 3.80
N TYR A 413 -18.40 22.52 3.50
CA TYR A 413 -18.80 21.42 4.37
C TYR A 413 -17.64 20.42 4.49
N ILE A 414 -17.08 19.98 3.36
CA ILE A 414 -15.98 19.04 3.29
C ILE A 414 -14.75 19.59 4.05
N GLN A 415 -14.36 20.84 3.77
CA GLN A 415 -13.26 21.49 4.47
C GLN A 415 -13.46 21.53 5.99
N ASN A 416 -14.68 21.84 6.45
CA ASN A 416 -14.99 21.88 7.89
C ASN A 416 -14.86 20.48 8.54
N VAL A 417 -15.35 19.42 7.87
CA VAL A 417 -15.22 18.05 8.36
C VAL A 417 -13.75 17.67 8.49
N LEU A 418 -12.95 17.95 7.47
CA LEU A 418 -11.52 17.62 7.44
C LEU A 418 -10.75 18.40 8.54
N GLN A 419 -10.90 19.71 8.61
CA GLN A 419 -10.19 20.57 9.57
C GLN A 419 -10.60 20.32 11.03
N THR A 420 -11.82 19.81 11.25
CA THR A 420 -12.30 19.49 12.60
C THR A 420 -11.74 18.14 13.09
N ASN A 421 -11.50 17.19 12.18
CA ASN A 421 -11.26 15.80 12.53
C ASN A 421 -9.84 15.31 12.20
N ILE A 422 -9.03 16.08 11.47
CA ILE A 422 -7.66 15.72 11.10
C ILE A 422 -6.72 16.83 11.55
N ASN A 423 -5.63 16.47 12.21
CA ASN A 423 -4.57 17.37 12.59
C ASN A 423 -3.97 18.06 11.35
N SER A 424 -3.92 19.38 11.38
CA SER A 424 -3.42 20.20 10.26
C SER A 424 -1.97 19.90 9.89
N ALA A 425 -1.18 19.30 10.78
CA ALA A 425 0.19 18.88 10.48
C ALA A 425 0.26 17.76 9.43
N PHE A 426 -0.82 16.98 9.28
CA PHE A 426 -0.89 15.86 8.33
C PHE A 426 -1.86 16.10 7.18
N LEU A 427 -2.69 17.15 7.24
CA LEU A 427 -3.76 17.39 6.27
C LEU A 427 -3.24 18.16 5.04
N ALA A 428 -3.23 17.50 3.88
CA ALA A 428 -2.89 18.11 2.60
C ALA A 428 -4.16 18.69 1.93
N LEU A 429 -4.37 20.00 2.00
CA LEU A 429 -5.53 20.68 1.39
C LEU A 429 -5.21 21.36 0.05
N ALA A 430 -3.95 21.49 -0.32
CA ALA A 430 -3.48 22.14 -1.54
C ALA A 430 -2.66 21.20 -2.38
#